data_3f2a6dbe6a19519456b4c8cd57b0b074
#
_entry.id   3f2a6dbe6a19519456b4c8cd57b0b074
#
_cell.length_a   1.000
_cell.length_b   1.000
_cell.length_c   1.000
_cell.angle_alpha   90.00
_cell.angle_beta   90.00
_cell.angle_gamma   90.00
#
_symmetry.space_group_name_H-M   'P 1'
#
loop_
_entity.id
_entity.type
_entity.pdbx_description
1 polymer ?
#
loop_
_entity_poly.entity_id
_entity_poly.type
_entity_poly.pdbx_seq_one_letter_code
_entity_poly.pdbx_strand_id
1 'polypeptide(L)'
;MAVTPLTLFRGAATTTTSTTLYTGPATGTFIVTNIAVTNTAASAGTYTIGLDGTSLFTTTTIAANTTVFIDLKQTVVSTGTAKTITGGASATTINFHITGVTL
;
A
#
# COMPACT_ATOMS: atom_id res chain seq x y z
N MET A 1 -24.12 0.15 -9.48
CA MET A 1 -22.83 0.67 -9.03
C MET A 1 -21.73 -0.03 -9.80
N ALA A 2 -20.85 0.72 -10.43
CA ALA A 2 -19.77 0.13 -11.22
C ALA A 2 -18.54 -0.13 -10.35
N VAL A 3 -17.89 -1.25 -10.58
CA VAL A 3 -16.59 -1.57 -9.98
C VAL A 3 -15.52 -1.10 -10.95
N THR A 4 -14.65 -0.20 -10.50
CA THR A 4 -13.59 0.37 -11.33
C THR A 4 -12.22 -0.09 -10.83
N PRO A 5 -11.47 -0.89 -11.61
CA PRO A 5 -10.10 -1.23 -11.25
C PRO A 5 -9.19 -0.01 -11.27
N LEU A 6 -8.30 0.10 -10.28
CA LEU A 6 -7.40 1.22 -10.13
C LEU A 6 -6.01 0.77 -9.74
N THR A 7 -5.01 1.53 -10.19
CA THR A 7 -3.71 1.57 -9.54
C THR A 7 -3.82 2.54 -8.37
N LEU A 8 -3.82 2.03 -7.15
CA LEU A 8 -3.95 2.87 -5.96
C LEU A 8 -2.63 3.59 -5.65
N PHE A 9 -1.51 2.91 -5.83
CA PHE A 9 -0.18 3.50 -5.70
C PHE A 9 0.83 2.72 -6.52
N ARG A 10 1.76 3.43 -7.15
CA ARG A 10 2.91 2.81 -7.82
C ARG A 10 4.07 3.77 -7.72
N GLY A 11 5.14 3.35 -7.08
CA GLY A 11 6.32 4.18 -6.95
C GLY A 11 7.25 3.72 -5.83
N ALA A 12 8.31 4.49 -5.63
CA ALA A 12 9.27 4.24 -4.58
C ALA A 12 8.69 4.60 -3.22
N ALA A 13 8.99 3.78 -2.22
CA ALA A 13 8.65 4.09 -0.85
C ALA A 13 9.50 5.26 -0.34
N THR A 14 8.93 6.03 0.59
CA THR A 14 9.72 6.98 1.37
C THR A 14 10.24 6.29 2.62
N THR A 15 11.18 6.93 3.31
CA THR A 15 11.68 6.42 4.59
C THR A 15 10.79 6.80 5.77
N THR A 16 9.72 7.54 5.53
CA THR A 16 8.69 7.84 6.53
C THR A 16 7.54 6.86 6.37
N THR A 17 7.34 5.98 7.35
CA THR A 17 6.37 4.89 7.26
C THR A 17 4.92 5.34 7.37
N SER A 18 4.67 6.59 7.69
CA SER A 18 3.34 7.18 7.76
C SER A 18 2.97 8.02 6.53
N THR A 19 3.75 7.95 5.46
CA THR A 19 3.48 8.69 4.23
C THR A 19 2.16 8.22 3.61
N THR A 20 1.30 9.17 3.24
CA THR A 20 0.05 8.84 2.56
C THR A 20 0.34 8.41 1.13
N LEU A 21 -0.06 7.18 0.79
CA LEU A 21 0.13 6.61 -0.54
C LEU A 21 -1.11 6.78 -1.40
N TYR A 22 -2.28 6.68 -0.80
CA TYR A 22 -3.55 6.84 -1.49
C TYR A 22 -4.58 7.43 -0.55
N THR A 23 -5.37 8.36 -1.08
CA THR A 23 -6.51 8.94 -0.36
C THR A 23 -7.77 8.58 -1.12
N GLY A 24 -8.66 7.84 -0.50
CA GLY A 24 -9.93 7.46 -1.08
C GLY A 24 -10.94 8.61 -1.06
N PRO A 25 -12.14 8.40 -1.61
CA PRO A 25 -13.19 9.39 -1.55
C PRO A 25 -13.65 9.62 -0.11
N ALA A 26 -14.18 10.82 0.18
CA ALA A 26 -14.70 11.13 1.52
C ALA A 26 -15.91 10.24 1.88
N THR A 27 -16.66 9.82 0.89
CA THR A 27 -17.77 8.85 1.06
C THR A 27 -17.67 7.85 -0.07
N GLY A 28 -17.60 6.57 0.28
CA GLY A 28 -17.47 5.49 -0.69
C GLY A 28 -16.62 4.35 -0.16
N THR A 29 -16.34 3.41 -1.04
CA THR A 29 -15.60 2.21 -0.69
C THR A 29 -14.51 1.95 -1.70
N PHE A 30 -13.32 1.59 -1.22
CA PHE A 30 -12.32 0.97 -2.07
C PHE A 30 -11.85 -0.34 -1.46
N ILE A 31 -11.36 -1.23 -2.31
CA ILE A 31 -10.88 -2.55 -1.90
C ILE A 31 -9.46 -2.70 -2.43
N VAL A 32 -8.52 -3.00 -1.54
CA VAL A 32 -7.15 -3.34 -1.93
C VAL A 32 -7.13 -4.83 -2.28
N THR A 33 -6.74 -5.16 -3.50
CA THR A 33 -6.78 -6.53 -4.01
C THR A 33 -5.41 -7.16 -4.19
N ASN A 34 -4.36 -6.34 -4.32
CA ASN A 34 -3.01 -6.85 -4.47
C ASN A 34 -2.00 -5.78 -4.05
N ILE A 35 -0.95 -6.21 -3.38
CA ILE A 35 0.21 -5.38 -3.06
C ILE A 35 1.45 -6.13 -3.52
N ALA A 36 2.24 -5.52 -4.39
CA ALA A 36 3.56 -6.02 -4.74
C ALA A 36 4.61 -5.11 -4.13
N VAL A 37 5.58 -5.70 -3.46
CA VAL A 37 6.70 -4.98 -2.85
C VAL A 37 7.98 -5.50 -3.47
N THR A 38 8.77 -4.60 -4.06
CA THR A 38 10.04 -4.94 -4.71
C THR A 38 11.19 -4.24 -4.02
N ASN A 39 12.18 -5.01 -3.60
CA ASN A 39 13.44 -4.46 -3.10
C ASN A 39 14.48 -4.57 -4.21
N THR A 40 14.91 -3.43 -4.74
CA THR A 40 15.91 -3.38 -5.82
C THR A 40 17.35 -3.30 -5.29
N ALA A 41 17.53 -3.22 -3.98
CA ALA A 41 18.85 -3.15 -3.37
C ALA A 41 19.50 -4.53 -3.24
N ALA A 42 20.82 -4.54 -3.13
CA ALA A 42 21.59 -5.76 -2.90
C ALA A 42 21.63 -6.20 -1.43
N SER A 43 20.85 -5.55 -0.59
CA SER A 43 20.70 -5.89 0.84
C SER A 43 19.23 -5.91 1.22
N ALA A 44 18.90 -6.67 2.26
CA ALA A 44 17.55 -6.77 2.76
C ALA A 44 17.07 -5.42 3.33
N GLY A 45 15.78 -5.19 3.28
CA GLY A 45 15.13 -4.02 3.85
C GLY A 45 13.85 -4.40 4.58
N THR A 46 13.13 -3.39 5.04
CA THR A 46 11.84 -3.58 5.70
C THR A 46 10.81 -2.62 5.13
N TYR A 47 9.55 -2.97 5.24
CA TYR A 47 8.46 -2.09 4.81
C TYR A 47 7.30 -2.13 5.80
N THR A 48 6.54 -1.06 5.79
CA THR A 48 5.34 -0.89 6.64
C THR A 48 4.23 -0.35 5.77
N ILE A 49 3.05 -0.95 5.84
CA ILE A 49 1.86 -0.49 5.12
C ILE A 49 0.69 -0.53 6.08
N GLY A 50 -0.09 0.54 6.10
CA GLY A 50 -1.29 0.65 6.91
C GLY A 50 -2.51 1.02 6.08
N LEU A 51 -3.67 0.59 6.52
CA LEU A 51 -4.96 0.91 5.93
C LEU A 51 -5.83 1.57 6.99
N ASP A 52 -6.42 2.71 6.64
CA ASP A 52 -7.35 3.41 7.54
C ASP A 52 -6.74 3.67 8.93
N GLY A 53 -5.47 4.09 8.95
CA GLY A 53 -4.76 4.38 10.19
C GLY A 53 -4.34 3.15 10.99
N THR A 54 -4.56 1.95 10.47
CA THR A 54 -4.25 0.69 11.15
C THR A 54 -3.17 -0.06 10.39
N SER A 55 -2.11 -0.49 11.09
CA SER A 55 -1.00 -1.21 10.46
C SER A 55 -1.46 -2.57 9.93
N LEU A 56 -1.13 -2.85 8.68
CA LEU A 56 -1.35 -4.15 8.04
C LEU A 56 -0.04 -4.95 8.02
N PHE A 57 1.05 -4.31 7.62
CA PHE A 57 2.40 -4.85 7.66
C PHE A 57 3.27 -3.88 8.43
N THR A 58 3.93 -4.34 9.47
CA THR A 58 4.79 -3.49 10.31
C THR A 58 6.22 -4.02 10.26
N THR A 59 7.14 -3.21 9.74
CA THR A 59 8.58 -3.53 9.68
C THR A 59 8.83 -4.95 9.17
N THR A 60 8.13 -5.30 8.08
CA THR A 60 8.21 -6.63 7.47
C THR A 60 9.45 -6.71 6.60
N THR A 61 10.26 -7.73 6.79
CA THR A 61 11.52 -7.91 6.05
C THR A 61 11.25 -8.33 4.60
N ILE A 62 11.95 -7.69 3.67
CA ILE A 62 12.02 -8.12 2.27
C ILE A 62 13.49 -8.34 1.89
N ALA A 63 13.78 -9.50 1.35
CA ALA A 63 15.14 -9.89 0.95
C ALA A 63 15.66 -9.02 -0.20
N ALA A 64 16.99 -8.98 -0.36
CA ALA A 64 17.63 -8.26 -1.45
C ALA A 64 17.15 -8.76 -2.81
N ASN A 65 16.99 -7.85 -3.77
CA ASN A 65 16.64 -8.14 -5.16
C ASN A 65 15.42 -9.07 -5.30
N THR A 66 14.40 -8.84 -4.47
CA THR A 66 13.23 -9.73 -4.35
C THR A 66 11.95 -8.93 -4.51
N THR A 67 10.97 -9.54 -5.17
CA THR A 67 9.59 -9.04 -5.21
C THR A 67 8.69 -10.03 -4.49
N VAL A 68 7.86 -9.52 -3.59
CA VAL A 68 6.80 -10.30 -2.94
C VAL A 68 5.45 -9.82 -3.44
N PHE A 69 4.55 -10.76 -3.71
CA PHE A 69 3.18 -10.46 -4.11
C PHE A 69 2.24 -10.87 -2.98
N ILE A 70 1.38 -9.96 -2.60
CA ILE A 70 0.44 -10.18 -1.51
C ILE A 70 -0.97 -10.05 -2.09
N ASP A 71 -1.66 -11.18 -2.19
CA ASP A 71 -3.06 -11.22 -2.56
C ASP A 71 -3.90 -11.04 -1.32
N LEU A 72 -4.80 -10.06 -1.36
CA LEU A 72 -5.65 -9.75 -0.23
C LEU A 72 -6.97 -9.16 -0.72
N LYS A 73 -7.91 -9.02 0.19
CA LYS A 73 -9.14 -8.28 -0.06
C LYS A 73 -9.43 -7.48 1.20
N GLN A 74 -8.96 -6.24 1.22
CA GLN A 74 -9.17 -5.35 2.36
C GLN A 74 -10.07 -4.21 1.93
N THR A 75 -11.25 -4.20 2.49
CA THR A 75 -12.27 -3.19 2.22
C THR A 75 -12.06 -2.00 3.13
N VAL A 76 -12.05 -0.80 2.54
CA VAL A 76 -11.98 0.46 3.30
C VAL A 76 -13.20 1.29 2.96
N VAL A 77 -13.99 1.61 3.97
CA VAL A 77 -15.25 2.35 3.83
C VAL A 77 -15.09 3.73 4.45
N SER A 78 -15.42 4.76 3.68
CA SER A 78 -15.43 6.15 4.13
C SER A 78 -16.87 6.64 4.24
N THR A 79 -17.19 7.29 5.37
CA THR A 79 -18.54 7.79 5.65
C THR A 79 -18.50 9.27 6.03
N GLY A 80 -17.89 10.09 5.22
CA GLY A 80 -17.77 11.54 5.42
C GLY A 80 -16.35 12.04 5.60
N THR A 81 -15.42 11.18 6.00
CA THR A 81 -14.00 11.49 6.11
C THR A 81 -13.21 10.51 5.25
N ALA A 82 -12.38 11.02 4.36
CA ALA A 82 -11.57 10.18 3.48
C ALA A 82 -10.63 9.29 4.30
N LYS A 83 -10.54 8.03 3.90
CA LYS A 83 -9.61 7.06 4.47
C LYS A 83 -8.40 6.90 3.55
N THR A 84 -7.28 6.50 4.12
CA THR A 84 -6.00 6.49 3.41
C THR A 84 -5.32 5.14 3.48
N ILE A 85 -4.42 4.92 2.50
CA ILE A 85 -3.38 3.91 2.58
C ILE A 85 -2.09 4.67 2.92
N THR A 86 -1.39 4.24 3.94
CA THR A 86 -0.12 4.83 4.35
C THR A 86 0.98 3.80 4.27
N GLY A 87 2.22 4.25 4.12
CA GLY A 87 3.33 3.33 4.16
C GLY A 87 4.66 3.96 3.83
N GLY A 88 5.68 3.19 4.06
CA GLY A 88 7.06 3.54 3.77
C GLY A 88 7.96 2.35 3.99
N ALA A 89 9.26 2.56 3.87
CA ALA A 89 10.24 1.48 3.95
C ALA A 89 11.54 1.98 4.56
N SER A 90 12.44 1.04 4.85
CA SER A 90 13.77 1.38 5.38
C SER A 90 14.66 2.08 4.35
N ALA A 91 14.33 1.99 3.06
CA ALA A 91 15.11 2.62 1.99
C ALA A 91 14.22 2.95 0.79
N THR A 92 14.63 3.94 0.00
CA THR A 92 13.90 4.36 -1.20
C THR A 92 14.11 3.41 -2.38
N THR A 93 14.91 2.38 -2.22
CA THR A 93 15.08 1.29 -3.20
C THR A 93 13.97 0.27 -3.17
N ILE A 94 13.03 0.41 -2.23
CA ILE A 94 11.86 -0.44 -2.14
C ILE A 94 10.69 0.24 -2.84
N ASN A 95 10.05 -0.46 -3.77
CA ASN A 95 8.92 0.05 -4.55
C ASN A 95 7.65 -0.67 -4.15
N PHE A 96 6.54 0.07 -4.15
CA PHE A 96 5.21 -0.49 -3.91
C PHE A 96 4.38 -0.41 -5.19
N HIS A 97 3.62 -1.47 -5.45
CA HIS A 97 2.58 -1.50 -6.47
C HIS A 97 1.30 -1.96 -5.79
N ILE A 98 0.38 -1.05 -5.58
CA ILE A 98 -0.87 -1.33 -4.87
C ILE A 98 -2.02 -1.18 -5.85
N THR A 99 -2.77 -2.24 -6.01
CA THR A 99 -3.89 -2.31 -6.95
C THR A 99 -5.17 -2.62 -6.20
N GLY A 100 -6.26 -2.07 -6.68
CA GLY A 100 -7.55 -2.33 -6.09
C GLY A 100 -8.69 -1.89 -6.98
N VAL A 101 -9.86 -1.75 -6.38
CA VAL A 101 -11.06 -1.30 -7.06
C VAL A 101 -11.79 -0.27 -6.21
N THR A 102 -12.52 0.62 -6.87
CA THR A 102 -13.50 1.50 -6.21
C THR A 102 -14.90 1.07 -6.57
N LEU A 103 -15.81 1.30 -5.65
CA LEU A 103 -17.23 0.99 -5.84
C LEU A 103 -18.07 2.26 -5.91
#